data_a2310c5f7a137fb46949b02d686a9c01
#
_entry.id   a2310c5f7a137fb46949b02d686a9c01
#
_cell.length_a   1.000
_cell.length_b   1.000
_cell.length_c   1.000
_cell.angle_alpha   90.00
_cell.angle_beta   90.00
_cell.angle_gamma   90.00
#
_symmetry.space_group_name_H-M   'P 1'
#
loop_
_entity.id
_entity.type
_entity.pdbx_description
1 polymer ?
#
loop_
_entity_poly.entity_id
_entity_poly.type
_entity_poly.pdbx_seq_one_letter_code
_entity_poly.pdbx_strand_id
1 'polypeptide(L)'
;APRDGRFIERLGYYNPNTNPAQIELNFERALYWVEVGAQPTDTVRSILSREGVMLMKHLRGGVKKGAFDEAAAQQKFEAWKQSKTAKLDAVKAKDDADKRSQAKARQEEEHKITEEIAKRVAEKKAAKLAAEAEAAKEAAAEAAPQEDEAPAEEAQA
;
A
#
# COMPACT_ATOMS: atom_id res chain seq x y z
N ALA A 1 -13.89 31.30 -14.39
CA ALA A 1 -13.62 30.36 -15.47
C ALA A 1 -13.84 28.92 -14.98
N PRO A 2 -14.41 28.06 -15.77
CA PRO A 2 -14.56 26.66 -15.42
C PRO A 2 -13.19 25.97 -15.32
N ARG A 3 -13.15 24.70 -14.98
CA ARG A 3 -11.95 23.89 -14.72
C ARG A 3 -10.80 24.12 -15.72
N ASP A 4 -11.10 24.24 -16.99
CA ASP A 4 -10.12 24.38 -18.09
C ASP A 4 -9.90 25.83 -18.51
N GLY A 5 -10.36 26.81 -17.72
CA GLY A 5 -10.22 28.22 -17.98
C GLY A 5 -8.81 28.73 -17.68
N ARG A 6 -8.50 29.94 -18.21
CA ARG A 6 -7.24 30.63 -17.94
C ARG A 6 -7.13 30.95 -16.45
N PHE A 7 -6.08 30.51 -15.79
CA PHE A 7 -5.76 30.83 -14.41
C PHE A 7 -4.76 32.01 -14.32
N ILE A 8 -4.76 32.71 -13.20
CA ILE A 8 -3.85 33.84 -12.95
C ILE A 8 -2.50 33.30 -12.48
N GLU A 9 -2.50 32.42 -11.48
CA GLU A 9 -1.29 31.86 -10.86
C GLU A 9 -1.56 30.48 -10.29
N ARG A 10 -0.58 29.58 -10.38
CA ARG A 10 -0.62 28.28 -9.74
C ARG A 10 -0.01 28.38 -8.34
N LEU A 11 -0.81 28.10 -7.31
CA LEU A 11 -0.40 28.19 -5.91
C LEU A 11 0.20 26.89 -5.38
N GLY A 12 -0.13 25.75 -5.99
CA GLY A 12 0.32 24.45 -5.53
C GLY A 12 -0.51 23.30 -6.04
N TYR A 13 -0.35 22.13 -5.41
CA TYR A 13 -1.20 20.97 -5.70
C TYR A 13 -1.63 20.24 -4.42
N TYR A 14 -2.71 19.49 -4.52
CA TYR A 14 -3.29 18.69 -3.46
C TYR A 14 -3.53 17.26 -3.95
N ASN A 15 -2.99 16.27 -3.24
CA ASN A 15 -3.20 14.86 -3.52
C ASN A 15 -3.95 14.21 -2.34
N PRO A 16 -5.23 13.83 -2.52
CA PRO A 16 -6.02 13.17 -1.49
C PRO A 16 -5.73 11.68 -1.36
N ASN A 17 -5.05 11.06 -2.33
CA ASN A 17 -4.89 9.60 -2.41
C ASN A 17 -3.87 9.05 -1.39
N THR A 18 -3.15 9.91 -0.69
CA THR A 18 -2.20 9.53 0.36
C THR A 18 -2.79 9.78 1.74
N ASN A 19 -2.40 8.98 2.72
CA ASN A 19 -2.72 9.22 4.12
C ASN A 19 -1.44 9.46 4.92
N PRO A 20 -1.24 10.64 5.51
CA PRO A 20 -2.05 11.86 5.34
C PRO A 20 -1.98 12.44 3.92
N ALA A 21 -3.02 13.19 3.52
CA ALA A 21 -3.06 13.84 2.20
C ALA A 21 -1.87 14.76 1.99
N GLN A 22 -1.26 14.68 0.81
CA GLN A 22 -0.10 15.48 0.45
C GLN A 22 -0.53 16.85 -0.08
N ILE A 23 0.03 17.90 0.48
CA ILE A 23 -0.22 19.29 0.10
C ILE A 23 1.12 19.94 -0.19
N GLU A 24 1.29 20.46 -1.39
CA GLU A 24 2.40 21.34 -1.73
C GLU A 24 1.85 22.70 -2.11
N LEU A 25 2.16 23.70 -1.31
CA LEU A 25 1.60 25.05 -1.42
C LEU A 25 2.70 26.08 -1.35
N ASN A 26 2.67 27.05 -2.27
CA ASN A 26 3.45 28.27 -2.11
C ASN A 26 2.76 29.16 -1.05
N PHE A 27 3.26 29.05 0.18
CA PHE A 27 2.67 29.68 1.37
C PHE A 27 2.57 31.20 1.24
N GLU A 28 3.64 31.85 0.76
CA GLU A 28 3.69 33.31 0.66
C GLU A 28 2.68 33.85 -0.36
N ARG A 29 2.60 33.20 -1.52
CA ARG A 29 1.66 33.61 -2.57
C ARG A 29 0.20 33.35 -2.16
N ALA A 30 -0.05 32.23 -1.51
CA ALA A 30 -1.38 31.91 -0.99
C ALA A 30 -1.81 32.92 0.08
N LEU A 31 -0.90 33.29 0.99
CA LEU A 31 -1.15 34.28 2.02
C LEU A 31 -1.43 35.65 1.39
N TYR A 32 -0.62 36.10 0.42
CA TYR A 32 -0.83 37.34 -0.32
C TYR A 32 -2.23 37.43 -0.91
N TRP A 33 -2.67 36.39 -1.66
CA TRP A 33 -4.00 36.39 -2.27
C TRP A 33 -5.13 36.47 -1.24
N VAL A 34 -4.98 35.76 -0.13
CA VAL A 34 -5.97 35.80 0.95
C VAL A 34 -6.00 37.15 1.68
N GLU A 35 -4.86 37.84 1.79
CA GLU A 35 -4.78 39.19 2.37
C GLU A 35 -5.36 40.27 1.44
N VAL A 36 -5.17 40.14 0.13
CA VAL A 36 -5.76 41.05 -0.88
C VAL A 36 -7.28 40.90 -0.96
N GLY A 37 -7.84 39.79 -0.42
CA GLY A 37 -9.28 39.61 -0.33
C GLY A 37 -9.84 38.51 -1.24
N ALA A 38 -9.00 37.66 -1.80
CA ALA A 38 -9.48 36.48 -2.52
C ALA A 38 -10.31 35.58 -1.59
N GLN A 39 -11.48 35.15 -2.07
CA GLN A 39 -12.37 34.29 -1.31
C GLN A 39 -12.15 32.83 -1.73
N PRO A 40 -11.55 31.99 -0.89
CA PRO A 40 -11.41 30.56 -1.17
C PRO A 40 -12.76 29.86 -1.02
N THR A 41 -13.00 28.84 -1.84
CA THR A 41 -14.08 27.88 -1.62
C THR A 41 -13.84 27.12 -0.33
N ASP A 42 -14.86 26.46 0.22
CA ASP A 42 -14.75 25.72 1.50
C ASP A 42 -13.67 24.63 1.45
N THR A 43 -13.55 23.93 0.35
CA THR A 43 -12.50 22.92 0.14
C THR A 43 -11.11 23.56 0.18
N VAL A 44 -10.89 24.64 -0.56
CA VAL A 44 -9.61 25.34 -0.58
C VAL A 44 -9.33 25.96 0.79
N ARG A 45 -10.32 26.51 1.47
CA ARG A 45 -10.20 27.04 2.84
C ARG A 45 -9.73 25.97 3.83
N SER A 46 -10.23 24.75 3.71
CA SER A 46 -9.79 23.61 4.52
C SER A 46 -8.32 23.26 4.26
N ILE A 47 -7.89 23.25 2.99
CA ILE A 47 -6.50 23.01 2.59
C ILE A 47 -5.58 24.13 3.14
N LEU A 48 -5.93 25.40 2.92
CA LEU A 48 -5.18 26.56 3.43
C LEU A 48 -5.11 26.56 4.96
N SER A 49 -6.15 26.10 5.64
CA SER A 49 -6.17 25.98 7.10
C SER A 49 -5.23 24.86 7.59
N ARG A 50 -5.11 23.76 6.84
CA ARG A 50 -4.15 22.69 7.14
C ARG A 50 -2.71 23.17 7.05
N GLU A 51 -2.39 24.00 6.08
CA GLU A 51 -1.05 24.60 5.90
C GLU A 51 -0.79 25.80 6.80
N GLY A 52 -1.82 26.34 7.47
CA GLY A 52 -1.70 27.44 8.41
C GLY A 52 -1.81 28.84 7.78
N VAL A 53 -2.14 28.95 6.51
CA VAL A 53 -2.31 30.26 5.82
C VAL A 53 -3.40 31.08 6.49
N MET A 54 -4.51 30.43 6.85
CA MET A 54 -5.63 31.11 7.52
C MET A 54 -5.26 31.59 8.93
N LEU A 55 -4.45 30.82 9.64
CA LEU A 55 -3.92 31.19 10.96
C LEU A 55 -2.99 32.40 10.85
N MET A 56 -2.06 32.38 9.88
CA MET A 56 -1.13 33.50 9.67
C MET A 56 -1.87 34.78 9.30
N LYS A 57 -2.89 34.70 8.41
CA LYS A 57 -3.77 35.85 8.13
C LYS A 57 -4.40 36.42 9.39
N HIS A 58 -4.91 35.54 10.28
CA HIS A 58 -5.52 35.96 11.52
C HIS A 58 -4.52 36.63 12.45
N LEU A 59 -3.31 36.08 12.60
CA LEU A 59 -2.23 36.63 13.41
C LEU A 59 -1.79 38.00 12.89
N ARG A 60 -1.55 38.15 11.57
CA ARG A 60 -1.22 39.44 10.94
C ARG A 60 -2.35 40.45 11.12
N GLY A 61 -3.59 39.99 11.06
CA GLY A 61 -4.75 40.85 11.37
C GLY A 61 -4.75 41.34 12.83
N GLY A 62 -4.29 40.53 13.78
CA GLY A 62 -4.11 40.89 15.17
C GLY A 62 -3.00 41.94 15.35
N VAL A 63 -1.86 41.79 14.66
CA VAL A 63 -0.77 42.78 14.65
C VAL A 63 -1.26 44.10 14.10
N LYS A 64 -1.96 44.13 12.98
CA LYS A 64 -2.55 45.36 12.40
C LYS A 64 -3.53 46.06 13.34
N LYS A 65 -4.19 45.34 14.23
CA LYS A 65 -5.11 45.87 15.25
C LYS A 65 -4.40 46.23 16.55
N GLY A 66 -3.08 46.02 16.68
CA GLY A 66 -2.32 46.32 17.88
C GLY A 66 -2.53 45.34 19.05
N ALA A 67 -3.06 44.14 18.78
CA ALA A 67 -3.31 43.15 19.84
C ALA A 67 -2.02 42.49 20.37
N PHE A 68 -1.01 42.36 19.53
CA PHE A 68 0.31 41.79 19.87
C PHE A 68 1.33 42.14 18.77
N ASP A 69 2.62 41.97 19.08
CA ASP A 69 3.72 42.27 18.19
C ASP A 69 3.92 41.19 17.12
N GLU A 70 4.63 41.53 16.05
CA GLU A 70 4.93 40.61 14.97
C GLU A 70 5.77 39.41 15.41
N ALA A 71 6.72 39.64 16.35
CA ALA A 71 7.50 38.58 16.96
C ALA A 71 6.61 37.55 17.71
N ALA A 72 5.63 38.02 18.47
CA ALA A 72 4.67 37.19 19.14
C ALA A 72 3.75 36.42 18.17
N ALA A 73 3.41 37.00 17.03
CA ALA A 73 2.66 36.34 15.97
C ALA A 73 3.47 35.17 15.35
N GLN A 74 4.74 35.39 15.06
CA GLN A 74 5.64 34.37 14.53
C GLN A 74 5.83 33.22 15.52
N GLN A 75 6.08 33.51 16.80
CA GLN A 75 6.20 32.48 17.83
C GLN A 75 4.93 31.60 17.95
N LYS A 76 3.75 32.21 17.92
CA LYS A 76 2.48 31.47 17.95
C LYS A 76 2.30 30.59 16.71
N PHE A 77 2.73 31.08 15.56
CA PHE A 77 2.66 30.32 14.33
C PHE A 77 3.63 29.12 14.34
N GLU A 78 4.86 29.32 14.78
CA GLU A 78 5.86 28.26 14.91
C GLU A 78 5.45 27.17 15.92
N ALA A 79 4.94 27.58 17.08
CA ALA A 79 4.42 26.63 18.08
C ALA A 79 3.27 25.78 17.50
N TRP A 80 2.36 26.43 16.76
CA TRP A 80 1.30 25.72 16.06
C TRP A 80 1.87 24.74 15.01
N LYS A 81 2.83 25.19 14.20
CA LYS A 81 3.47 24.39 13.15
C LYS A 81 4.15 23.14 13.75
N GLN A 82 4.91 23.30 14.85
CA GLN A 82 5.54 22.19 15.55
C GLN A 82 4.52 21.19 16.07
N SER A 83 3.43 21.65 16.70
CA SER A 83 2.37 20.78 17.20
C SER A 83 1.66 20.03 16.06
N LYS A 84 1.55 20.64 14.91
CA LYS A 84 0.92 20.07 13.72
C LYS A 84 1.80 19.01 13.06
N THR A 85 3.10 19.30 12.89
CA THR A 85 4.06 18.32 12.35
C THR A 85 4.15 17.09 13.24
N ALA A 86 4.25 17.26 14.55
CA ALA A 86 4.28 16.14 15.48
C ALA A 86 3.03 15.22 15.37
N LYS A 87 1.84 15.83 15.22
CA LYS A 87 0.60 15.06 14.97
C LYS A 87 0.61 14.31 13.65
N LEU A 88 1.09 14.95 12.59
CA LEU A 88 1.18 14.32 11.25
C LEU A 88 2.19 13.17 11.25
N ASP A 89 3.33 13.34 11.91
CA ASP A 89 4.35 12.29 12.00
C ASP A 89 3.86 11.11 12.85
N ALA A 90 3.09 11.36 13.91
CA ALA A 90 2.45 10.30 14.69
C ALA A 90 1.43 9.52 13.86
N VAL A 91 0.66 10.18 12.98
CA VAL A 91 -0.28 9.50 12.06
C VAL A 91 0.47 8.68 11.03
N LYS A 92 1.53 9.23 10.42
CA LYS A 92 2.37 8.49 9.47
C LYS A 92 3.00 7.25 10.10
N ALA A 93 3.55 7.40 11.31
CA ALA A 93 4.16 6.27 12.02
C ALA A 93 3.15 5.15 12.31
N LYS A 94 1.91 5.49 12.67
CA LYS A 94 0.83 4.51 12.86
C LYS A 94 0.48 3.80 11.55
N ASP A 95 0.25 4.55 10.49
CA ASP A 95 -0.09 4.00 9.18
C ASP A 95 1.02 3.06 8.66
N ASP A 96 2.28 3.42 8.85
CA ASP A 96 3.41 2.59 8.43
C ASP A 96 3.52 1.32 9.31
N ALA A 97 3.25 1.43 10.60
CA ALA A 97 3.19 0.26 11.49
C ALA A 97 2.05 -0.70 11.08
N ASP A 98 0.86 -0.15 10.81
CA ASP A 98 -0.29 -0.94 10.37
C ASP A 98 -0.05 -1.62 9.02
N LYS A 99 0.54 -0.92 8.07
CA LYS A 99 0.94 -1.49 6.77
C LYS A 99 1.95 -2.62 6.93
N ARG A 100 2.94 -2.44 7.81
CA ARG A 100 3.95 -3.49 8.09
C ARG A 100 3.33 -4.71 8.76
N SER A 101 2.41 -4.51 9.70
CA SER A 101 1.73 -5.63 10.37
C SER A 101 0.83 -6.41 9.40
N GLN A 102 0.07 -5.70 8.56
CA GLN A 102 -0.75 -6.31 7.52
C GLN A 102 0.09 -7.05 6.48
N ALA A 103 1.23 -6.49 6.07
CA ALA A 103 2.13 -7.15 5.14
C ALA A 103 2.72 -8.45 5.73
N LYS A 104 3.11 -8.44 7.01
CA LYS A 104 3.57 -9.65 7.70
C LYS A 104 2.48 -10.71 7.81
N ALA A 105 1.28 -10.32 8.23
CA ALA A 105 0.15 -11.24 8.32
C ALA A 105 -0.16 -11.89 6.96
N ARG A 106 -0.14 -11.10 5.89
CA ARG A 106 -0.34 -11.62 4.53
C ARG A 106 0.77 -12.59 4.11
N GLN A 107 2.03 -12.28 4.42
CA GLN A 107 3.15 -13.19 4.12
C GLN A 107 3.02 -14.52 4.89
N GLU A 108 2.61 -14.49 6.15
CA GLU A 108 2.37 -15.68 6.95
C GLU A 108 1.22 -16.53 6.39
N GLU A 109 0.14 -15.90 5.93
CA GLU A 109 -0.96 -16.57 5.27
C GLU A 109 -0.54 -17.21 3.93
N GLU A 110 0.19 -16.46 3.10
CA GLU A 110 0.74 -16.95 1.85
C GLU A 110 1.69 -18.14 2.08
N HIS A 111 2.52 -18.07 3.12
CA HIS A 111 3.42 -19.17 3.47
C HIS A 111 2.65 -20.43 3.87
N LYS A 112 1.60 -20.31 4.69
CA LYS A 112 0.74 -21.44 5.06
C LYS A 112 0.05 -22.06 3.82
N ILE A 113 -0.48 -21.22 2.94
CA ILE A 113 -1.12 -21.68 1.71
C ILE A 113 -0.11 -22.40 0.79
N THR A 114 1.10 -21.86 0.65
CA THR A 114 2.15 -22.48 -0.16
C THR A 114 2.62 -23.82 0.43
N GLU A 115 2.73 -23.94 1.75
CA GLU A 115 3.03 -25.21 2.43
C GLU A 115 1.93 -26.24 2.21
N GLU A 116 0.65 -25.85 2.32
CA GLU A 116 -0.47 -26.76 2.05
C GLU A 116 -0.49 -27.23 0.60
N ILE A 117 -0.26 -26.31 -0.34
CA ILE A 117 -0.17 -26.65 -1.76
C ILE A 117 1.00 -27.60 -2.01
N ALA A 118 2.16 -27.34 -1.41
CA ALA A 118 3.34 -28.19 -1.55
C ALA A 118 3.07 -29.63 -1.01
N LYS A 119 2.41 -29.76 0.14
CA LYS A 119 1.99 -31.04 0.69
C LYS A 119 1.04 -31.79 -0.25
N ARG A 120 0.00 -31.11 -0.75
CA ARG A 120 -0.96 -31.72 -1.71
C ARG A 120 -0.28 -32.12 -3.03
N VAL A 121 0.67 -31.33 -3.51
CA VAL A 121 1.43 -31.68 -4.72
C VAL A 121 2.35 -32.86 -4.48
N ALA A 122 3.01 -32.93 -3.31
CA ALA A 122 3.83 -34.08 -2.93
C ALA A 122 3.00 -35.37 -2.80
N GLU A 123 1.84 -35.31 -2.15
CA GLU A 123 0.90 -36.44 -2.04
C GLU A 123 0.41 -36.94 -3.41
N LYS A 124 0.03 -35.98 -4.30
CA LYS A 124 -0.40 -36.36 -5.67
C LYS A 124 0.75 -36.95 -6.48
N LYS A 125 1.97 -36.44 -6.35
CA LYS A 125 3.15 -37.03 -7.01
C LYS A 125 3.47 -38.42 -6.48
N ALA A 126 3.39 -38.62 -5.16
CA ALA A 126 3.60 -39.90 -4.55
C ALA A 126 2.54 -40.91 -4.97
N ALA A 127 1.27 -40.50 -5.00
CA ALA A 127 0.16 -41.36 -5.47
C ALA A 127 0.32 -41.72 -6.96
N LYS A 128 0.76 -40.79 -7.80
CA LYS A 128 1.01 -41.02 -9.22
C LYS A 128 2.17 -41.99 -9.45
N LEU A 129 3.27 -41.81 -8.71
CA LEU A 129 4.42 -42.75 -8.76
C LEU A 129 4.05 -44.14 -8.26
N ALA A 130 3.20 -44.26 -7.21
CA ALA A 130 2.71 -45.55 -6.72
C ALA A 130 1.83 -46.25 -7.77
N ALA A 131 0.93 -45.51 -8.41
CA ALA A 131 0.08 -46.03 -9.47
C ALA A 131 0.89 -46.46 -10.72
N GLU A 132 1.90 -45.69 -11.11
CA GLU A 132 2.82 -46.07 -12.20
C GLU A 132 3.66 -47.32 -11.85
N ALA A 133 4.07 -47.45 -10.59
CA ALA A 133 4.82 -48.62 -10.13
C ALA A 133 3.94 -49.86 -10.05
N GLU A 134 2.67 -49.75 -9.68
CA GLU A 134 1.70 -50.86 -9.75
C GLU A 134 1.39 -51.29 -11.18
N ALA A 135 1.14 -50.33 -12.06
CA ALA A 135 0.93 -50.59 -13.49
C ALA A 135 2.16 -51.26 -14.15
N ALA A 136 3.36 -50.83 -13.78
CA ALA A 136 4.60 -51.47 -14.27
C ALA A 136 4.79 -52.89 -13.74
N LYS A 137 4.38 -53.17 -12.51
CA LYS A 137 4.38 -54.54 -11.94
C LYS A 137 3.36 -55.46 -12.61
N GLU A 138 2.17 -54.95 -12.88
CA GLU A 138 1.10 -55.69 -13.56
C GLU A 138 1.49 -56.04 -15.01
N ALA A 139 2.07 -55.07 -15.75
CA ALA A 139 2.61 -55.31 -17.09
C ALA A 139 3.80 -56.29 -17.10
N ALA A 140 4.64 -56.28 -16.06
CA ALA A 140 5.72 -57.27 -15.94
C ALA A 140 5.24 -58.68 -15.56
N ALA A 141 4.10 -58.80 -14.84
CA ALA A 141 3.49 -60.07 -14.51
C ALA A 141 2.78 -60.69 -15.73
N GLU A 142 2.23 -59.87 -16.62
CA GLU A 142 1.57 -60.32 -17.85
C GLU A 142 2.57 -60.70 -18.98
N ALA A 143 3.82 -60.23 -18.87
CA ALA A 143 4.90 -60.52 -19.80
C ALA A 143 5.77 -61.75 -19.44
N ALA A 144 5.41 -62.50 -18.37
CA ALA A 144 6.12 -63.74 -18.03
C ALA A 144 5.79 -64.83 -19.06
N PRO A 145 6.78 -65.40 -19.77
CA PRO A 145 6.50 -66.45 -20.76
C PRO A 145 6.01 -67.72 -20.07
N GLN A 146 4.89 -68.25 -20.56
CA GLN A 146 4.47 -69.64 -20.29
C GLN A 146 5.55 -70.54 -20.88
N GLU A 147 6.30 -71.20 -20.04
CA GLU A 147 7.13 -72.30 -20.47
C GLU A 147 6.22 -73.43 -21.00
N ASP A 148 6.31 -73.59 -22.28
CA ASP A 148 5.64 -74.63 -23.05
C ASP A 148 6.29 -75.96 -22.71
N GLU A 149 5.56 -76.83 -22.09
CA GLU A 149 5.89 -78.20 -21.75
C GLU A 149 5.87 -79.05 -23.03
N ALA A 150 7.04 -79.29 -23.62
CA ALA A 150 7.14 -80.15 -24.77
C ALA A 150 7.21 -81.62 -24.33
N PRO A 151 6.41 -82.53 -24.91
CA PRO A 151 6.37 -83.97 -24.50
C PRO A 151 7.55 -84.74 -25.06
N ALA A 152 8.11 -85.56 -24.21
CA ALA A 152 9.05 -86.62 -24.56
C ALA A 152 8.36 -87.67 -25.43
N GLU A 153 8.88 -87.88 -26.61
CA GLU A 153 8.51 -89.08 -27.41
C GLU A 153 9.76 -89.90 -27.73
N GLU A 154 9.64 -91.12 -27.37
CA GLU A 154 10.56 -92.23 -27.63
C GLU A 154 10.78 -92.46 -29.13
N ALA A 155 11.99 -92.81 -29.50
CA ALA A 155 12.18 -93.76 -30.60
C ALA A 155 13.46 -94.59 -30.48
N GLN A 156 13.29 -95.83 -30.37
CA GLN A 156 14.24 -96.94 -30.56
C GLN A 156 14.82 -96.94 -32.00
N ALA A 157 16.03 -97.20 -32.16
CA ALA A 157 16.63 -98.22 -33.01
C ALA A 157 18.15 -98.04 -33.12
#